data_c952b26fb1a02d6c3d6e8ca94a449cc6
#
_entry.id   c952b26fb1a02d6c3d6e8ca94a449cc6
#
_cell.length_a   1.000
_cell.length_b   1.000
_cell.length_c   1.000
_cell.angle_alpha   90.00
_cell.angle_beta   90.00
_cell.angle_gamma   90.00
#
_symmetry.space_group_name_H-M   'P 1'
#
loop_
_entity.id
_entity.type
_entity.pdbx_description
1 polymer ?
#
loop_
_entity_poly.entity_id
_entity_poly.type
_entity_poly.pdbx_seq_one_letter_code
_entity_poly.pdbx_strand_id
1 'polypeptide(L)' 'MTSSPADRLDVPGAFLSRTDLAKLGLERRAVDAVFRGCPVVSLPGYSRPLIRVADYRALIEASTYRDGERVR' A
#
# COMPACT_ATOMS: atom_id res chain seq x y z
N MET A 1 -0.62 -18.36 -13.48
CA MET A 1 -0.04 -17.05 -13.77
C MET A 1 -0.14 -16.11 -12.58
N THR A 2 0.92 -15.40 -12.29
CA THR A 2 0.98 -14.55 -11.10
C THR A 2 0.67 -13.11 -11.46
N SER A 3 -0.23 -12.48 -10.71
CA SER A 3 -0.52 -11.07 -10.91
C SER A 3 0.59 -10.23 -10.30
N SER A 4 0.97 -9.15 -10.96
CA SER A 4 1.88 -8.21 -10.35
C SER A 4 1.10 -7.38 -9.32
N PRO A 5 1.80 -6.72 -8.38
CA PRO A 5 1.10 -5.85 -7.44
C PRO A 5 0.28 -4.77 -8.13
N ALA A 6 0.78 -4.26 -9.26
CA ALA A 6 0.06 -3.22 -9.99
C ALA A 6 -1.30 -3.73 -10.48
N ASP A 7 -1.37 -5.00 -10.88
CA ASP A 7 -2.64 -5.57 -11.32
C ASP A 7 -3.64 -5.66 -10.19
N ARG A 8 -3.18 -5.83 -8.96
CA ARG A 8 -4.07 -5.96 -7.82
C ARG A 8 -4.62 -4.64 -7.34
N LEU A 9 -4.04 -3.53 -7.78
CA LEU A 9 -4.50 -2.22 -7.32
C LEU A 9 -5.94 -1.90 -7.73
N ASP A 10 -6.46 -2.63 -8.71
CA ASP A 10 -7.85 -2.46 -9.12
C ASP A 10 -8.80 -3.37 -8.36
N VAL A 11 -8.30 -4.16 -7.42
CA VAL A 11 -9.12 -5.10 -6.65
C VAL A 11 -9.12 -4.67 -5.19
N PRO A 12 -10.15 -3.96 -4.73
CA PRO A 12 -10.14 -3.39 -3.38
C PRO A 12 -9.98 -4.42 -2.26
N GLY A 13 -10.45 -5.64 -2.51
CA GLY A 13 -10.33 -6.70 -1.50
C GLY A 13 -8.99 -7.41 -1.48
N ALA A 14 -8.08 -7.04 -2.36
CA ALA A 14 -6.77 -7.69 -2.40
C ALA A 14 -5.86 -7.12 -1.31
N PHE A 15 -4.75 -7.82 -1.08
CA PHE A 15 -3.77 -7.43 -0.07
C PHE A 15 -2.42 -7.14 -0.70
N LEU A 16 -1.65 -6.31 -0.02
CA LEU A 16 -0.29 -5.97 -0.43
C LEU A 16 0.66 -6.24 0.73
N SER A 17 1.78 -6.87 0.42
CA SER A 17 2.85 -7.09 1.38
C SER A 17 3.90 -5.99 1.20
N ARG A 18 4.90 -5.97 2.10
CA ARG A 18 6.00 -5.03 1.96
C ARG A 18 6.74 -5.27 0.64
N THR A 19 6.92 -6.53 0.27
CA THR A 19 7.57 -6.86 -1.00
C THR A 19 6.76 -6.35 -2.18
N ASP A 20 5.44 -6.44 -2.09
CA ASP A 20 4.58 -5.93 -3.15
C ASP A 20 4.76 -4.42 -3.33
N LEU A 21 4.85 -3.68 -2.22
CA LEU A 21 5.06 -2.24 -2.30
C LEU A 21 6.41 -1.91 -2.92
N ALA A 22 7.43 -2.69 -2.60
CA ALA A 22 8.74 -2.48 -3.20
C ALA A 22 8.69 -2.70 -4.70
N LYS A 23 7.92 -3.69 -5.14
CA LYS A 23 7.75 -3.96 -6.57
C LYS A 23 6.98 -2.86 -7.28
N LEU A 24 6.17 -2.11 -6.55
CA LEU A 24 5.48 -0.95 -7.11
C LEU A 24 6.40 0.27 -7.22
N GLY A 25 7.62 0.16 -6.72
CA GLY A 25 8.58 1.24 -6.85
C GLY A 25 8.83 2.02 -5.57
N LEU A 26 8.23 1.62 -4.46
CA LEU A 26 8.43 2.32 -3.21
C LEU A 26 9.74 1.88 -2.57
N GLU A 27 10.53 2.85 -2.13
CA GLU A 27 11.73 2.52 -1.39
C GLU A 27 11.36 2.21 0.06
N ARG A 28 12.34 1.73 0.80
CA ARG A 28 12.11 1.20 2.13
C ARG A 28 11.39 2.18 3.05
N ARG A 29 11.79 3.44 3.02
CA ARG A 29 11.15 4.46 3.86
C ARG A 29 9.68 4.63 3.51
N ALA A 30 9.39 4.59 2.21
CA ALA A 30 8.02 4.74 1.76
C ALA A 30 7.19 3.54 2.17
N VAL A 31 7.77 2.34 2.07
CA VAL A 31 7.08 1.13 2.51
C VAL A 31 6.76 1.22 4.01
N ASP A 32 7.74 1.65 4.80
CA ASP A 32 7.52 1.81 6.25
C ASP A 32 6.42 2.83 6.53
N ALA A 33 6.40 3.91 5.78
CA ALA A 33 5.39 4.95 5.97
C ALA A 33 3.99 4.43 5.65
N VAL A 34 3.87 3.65 4.58
CA VAL A 34 2.59 3.06 4.22
C VAL A 34 2.10 2.13 5.31
N PHE A 35 2.98 1.28 5.84
CA PHE A 35 2.58 0.35 6.87
C PHE A 35 2.28 1.03 8.20
N ARG A 36 2.78 2.24 8.39
CA ARG A 36 2.42 3.03 9.56
C ARG A 36 1.10 3.75 9.38
N GLY A 37 0.78 4.11 8.15
CA GLY A 37 -0.42 4.88 7.88
C GLY A 37 -1.66 4.05 7.56
N CYS A 38 -1.51 2.74 7.39
CA CYS A 38 -2.63 1.86 7.06
C CYS A 38 -2.81 0.83 8.16
N PRO A 39 -4.06 0.37 8.38
CA PRO A 39 -4.28 -0.77 9.27
C PRO A 39 -3.56 -1.99 8.73
N VAL A 40 -2.83 -2.67 9.59
CA VAL A 40 -2.07 -3.87 9.20
C VAL A 40 -2.92 -5.09 9.48
N VAL A 41 -2.98 -5.99 8.52
CA VAL A 41 -3.72 -7.23 8.64
C VAL A 41 -2.74 -8.34 8.97
N SER A 42 -3.03 -9.10 10.01
CA SER A 42 -2.21 -10.22 10.43
C SER A 42 -3.06 -11.47 10.36
N LEU A 43 -2.72 -12.36 9.43
CA LEU A 43 -3.51 -13.55 9.20
C LEU A 43 -2.97 -14.73 10.01
N PRO A 44 -3.86 -15.59 10.53
CA PRO A 44 -3.39 -16.78 11.24
C PRO A 44 -2.53 -17.64 10.35
N GLY A 45 -1.37 -18.04 10.86
CA GLY A 45 -0.48 -18.90 10.11
C GLY A 45 0.33 -18.20 9.03
N TYR A 46 0.19 -16.90 8.89
CA TYR A 46 0.93 -16.12 7.93
C TYR A 46 1.74 -15.06 8.67
N SER A 47 3.04 -15.13 8.61
CA SER A 47 3.88 -14.31 9.47
C SER A 47 4.15 -12.90 8.95
N ARG A 48 3.82 -12.61 7.70
CA ARG A 48 4.13 -11.32 7.12
C ARG A 48 2.97 -10.35 7.27
N PRO A 49 3.26 -9.08 7.54
CA PRO A 49 2.19 -8.08 7.62
C PRO A 49 1.65 -7.77 6.24
N LEU A 50 0.36 -7.50 6.18
CA LEU A 50 -0.33 -7.16 4.93
C LEU A 50 -1.17 -5.91 5.17
N ILE A 51 -1.43 -5.19 4.09
CA ILE A 51 -2.40 -4.09 4.12
C ILE A 51 -3.40 -4.34 2.99
N ARG A 52 -4.58 -3.76 3.14
CA ARG A 52 -5.59 -3.87 2.10
C ARG A 52 -5.31 -2.87 1.00
N VAL A 53 -5.57 -3.27 -0.25
CA VAL A 53 -5.45 -2.35 -1.37
C VAL A 53 -6.30 -1.11 -1.16
N ALA A 54 -7.52 -1.28 -0.65
CA ALA A 54 -8.40 -0.14 -0.42
C ALA A 54 -7.77 0.87 0.54
N ASP A 55 -7.13 0.38 1.61
CA ASP A 55 -6.49 1.28 2.57
C ASP A 55 -5.28 1.97 1.98
N TYR A 56 -4.51 1.23 1.18
CA TYR A 56 -3.36 1.81 0.49
C TYR A 56 -3.81 2.94 -0.44
N ARG A 57 -4.84 2.68 -1.24
CA ARG A 57 -5.32 3.69 -2.17
C ARG A 57 -5.86 4.92 -1.44
N ALA A 58 -6.55 4.71 -0.33
CA ALA A 58 -7.05 5.83 0.47
C ALA A 58 -5.91 6.68 1.02
N LEU A 59 -4.84 6.03 1.47
CA LEU A 59 -3.68 6.75 1.98
C LEU A 59 -3.02 7.57 0.88
N ILE A 60 -2.84 6.97 -0.29
CA ILE A 60 -2.23 7.67 -1.42
C ILE A 60 -3.09 8.86 -1.81
N GLU A 61 -4.40 8.67 -1.87
CA GLU A 61 -5.30 9.76 -2.24
C GLU A 61 -5.22 10.89 -1.22
N ALA A 62 -5.23 10.55 0.05
CA ALA A 62 -5.16 11.55 1.12
C ALA A 62 -3.82 12.28 1.13
N SER A 63 -2.78 11.65 0.64
CA SER A 63 -1.43 12.22 0.64
C SER A 63 -1.09 12.91 -0.67
N THR A 64 -2.00 12.90 -1.63
CA THR A 64 -1.74 13.48 -2.93
C THR A 64 -2.08 14.96 -2.91
N TYR A 65 -1.12 15.77 -3.33
CA TYR A 65 -1.32 17.22 -3.40
C TYR A 65 -1.59 17.62 -4.82
N ARG A 66 -2.49 18.56 -4.99
CA ARG A 66 -2.78 19.13 -6.29
C ARG A 66 -2.13 20.49 -6.41
N ASP A 67 -2.11 21.00 -7.62
CA ASP A 67 -1.63 22.35 -7.83
C ASP A 67 -2.43 23.31 -6.96
N GLY A 68 -1.74 24.16 -6.24
CA GLY A 68 -2.40 25.12 -5.38
C GLY A 68 -2.76 24.61 -4.00
N GLU A 69 -2.57 23.34 -3.75
CA GLU A 69 -2.88 22.74 -2.46
C GLU A 69 -1.65 22.29 -1.71
N ARG A 70 -0.49 22.72 -2.14
CA ARG A 70 0.73 22.26 -1.52
C ARG A 70 0.84 22.71 -0.08
N VAL A 71 1.25 21.77 0.75
CA VAL A 71 1.46 22.03 2.16
C VAL A 71 2.96 22.17 2.40
N ARG A 72 3.32 23.07 3.29
CA ARG A 72 4.75 23.34 3.54
C ARG A 72 5.14 22.78 4.84
#